data_744941ef8c7734d0bb1dd20f79dadc45
#
_entry.id   744941ef8c7734d0bb1dd20f79dadc45
#
_cell.length_a   1.000
_cell.length_b   1.000
_cell.length_c   1.000
_cell.angle_alpha   90.00
_cell.angle_beta   90.00
_cell.angle_gamma   90.00
#
_symmetry.space_group_name_H-M   'P 1'
#
loop_
_entity.id
_entity.type
_entity.pdbx_description
1 polymer ?
#
loop_
_entity_poly.entity_id
_entity_poly.type
_entity_poly.pdbx_seq_one_letter_code
_entity_poly.pdbx_strand_id
1 'polypeptide(L)'
;MKKLTDICDIQYGYAFDSACFTEDSSYPPLVRIRDVKRGFSETYYSGEYPEEYVLHAGDLLVGMDGEFNIARWKSIDALLNQRVCKLTAKEGTNEEYLRFAMVKVLKAIEDKTAFVTVKHLSAKELNKLELDIPCIEEQNLRADSLSKLEKIISLHEEELRLLDNLIKARFVEMFGDPVHSEKYGTRKLSSCVADKSDMVDGPFGSQVNTKVD
;
A
#
# COMPACT_ATOMS: atom_id res chain seq x y z
N MET A 1 12.87 17.82 -19.40
CA MET A 1 13.06 16.58 -18.63
C MET A 1 14.38 16.61 -17.91
N LYS A 2 14.45 16.14 -16.66
CA LYS A 2 15.68 16.02 -15.85
C LYS A 2 15.85 14.57 -15.42
N LYS A 3 17.08 14.09 -15.29
CA LYS A 3 17.32 12.75 -14.74
C LYS A 3 16.94 12.71 -13.26
N LEU A 4 16.46 11.56 -12.79
CA LEU A 4 16.12 11.38 -11.38
C LEU A 4 17.31 11.70 -10.46
N THR A 5 18.50 11.29 -10.83
CA THR A 5 19.76 11.57 -10.08
C THR A 5 20.15 13.05 -10.02
N ASP A 6 19.61 13.88 -10.92
CA ASP A 6 19.86 15.33 -10.89
C ASP A 6 18.97 16.05 -9.88
N ILE A 7 17.82 15.45 -9.52
CA ILE A 7 16.76 16.05 -8.70
C ILE A 7 16.58 15.40 -7.34
N CYS A 8 17.13 14.21 -7.12
CA CYS A 8 17.16 13.55 -5.80
C CYS A 8 18.41 12.68 -5.64
N ASP A 9 18.75 12.41 -4.40
CA ASP A 9 19.70 11.37 -4.02
C ASP A 9 18.95 10.05 -3.82
N ILE A 10 19.58 8.95 -4.23
CA ILE A 10 19.02 7.61 -4.16
C ILE A 10 19.92 6.75 -3.28
N GLN A 11 19.38 6.32 -2.14
CA GLN A 11 20.06 5.38 -1.26
C GLN A 11 19.43 4.00 -1.44
N TYR A 12 20.19 3.05 -1.97
CA TYR A 12 19.78 1.66 -2.10
C TYR A 12 19.94 0.94 -0.77
N GLY A 13 19.01 0.00 -0.49
CA GLY A 13 19.02 -0.73 0.77
C GLY A 13 20.14 -1.76 0.88
N TYR A 14 20.44 -2.14 2.12
CA TYR A 14 21.49 -3.09 2.49
C TYR A 14 20.98 -4.54 2.43
N ALA A 15 21.87 -5.46 2.08
CA ALA A 15 21.56 -6.89 2.04
C ALA A 15 21.75 -7.50 3.43
N PHE A 16 20.71 -7.42 4.25
CA PHE A 16 20.69 -8.00 5.59
C PHE A 16 20.67 -9.53 5.54
N ASP A 17 21.37 -10.17 6.50
CA ASP A 17 21.37 -11.63 6.62
C ASP A 17 20.00 -12.14 7.07
N SER A 18 19.40 -12.97 6.24
CA SER A 18 18.07 -13.55 6.53
C SER A 18 18.05 -14.47 7.75
N ALA A 19 19.20 -14.97 8.20
CA ALA A 19 19.30 -15.76 9.43
C ALA A 19 18.99 -14.93 10.71
N CYS A 20 19.15 -13.60 10.62
CA CYS A 20 18.86 -12.67 11.72
C CYS A 20 17.45 -12.06 11.64
N PHE A 21 16.59 -12.51 10.71
CA PHE A 21 15.20 -12.03 10.64
C PHE A 21 14.37 -12.66 11.77
N THR A 22 13.59 -11.86 12.45
CA THR A 22 12.79 -12.27 13.61
C THR A 22 11.42 -11.59 13.61
N GLU A 23 10.48 -12.13 14.38
CA GLU A 23 9.19 -11.53 14.70
C GLU A 23 9.22 -10.79 16.07
N ASP A 24 10.36 -10.81 16.75
CA ASP A 24 10.54 -10.15 18.04
C ASP A 24 10.64 -8.63 17.87
N SER A 25 9.63 -7.92 18.34
CA SER A 25 9.50 -6.46 18.26
C SER A 25 10.45 -5.68 19.17
N SER A 26 11.29 -6.35 19.97
CA SER A 26 12.35 -5.70 20.74
C SER A 26 13.53 -5.22 19.85
N TYR A 27 13.61 -5.74 18.62
CA TYR A 27 14.60 -5.37 17.62
C TYR A 27 14.07 -4.32 16.64
N PRO A 28 14.95 -3.60 15.90
CA PRO A 28 14.52 -2.62 14.91
C PRO A 28 13.75 -3.29 13.76
N PRO A 29 12.66 -2.66 13.27
CA PRO A 29 11.91 -3.14 12.12
C PRO A 29 12.77 -3.15 10.86
N LEU A 30 12.62 -4.17 10.02
CA LEU A 30 13.28 -4.30 8.73
C LEU A 30 12.26 -4.08 7.59
N VAL A 31 12.45 -3.02 6.79
CA VAL A 31 11.50 -2.64 5.75
C VAL A 31 11.68 -3.50 4.51
N ARG A 32 10.66 -4.29 4.18
CA ARG A 32 10.59 -5.11 2.97
C ARG A 32 9.69 -4.42 1.94
N ILE A 33 9.71 -4.87 0.70
CA ILE A 33 8.93 -4.29 -0.42
C ILE A 33 7.45 -4.10 -0.06
N ARG A 34 6.84 -5.12 0.55
CA ARG A 34 5.42 -5.11 0.97
C ARG A 34 5.11 -4.04 2.02
N ASP A 35 6.12 -3.64 2.80
CA ASP A 35 5.97 -2.74 3.93
C ASP A 35 5.99 -1.27 3.49
N VAL A 36 6.54 -0.97 2.32
CA VAL A 36 6.59 0.39 1.75
C VAL A 36 5.18 0.97 1.66
N LYS A 37 4.24 0.27 1.03
CA LYS A 37 2.84 0.70 0.88
C LYS A 37 2.08 0.70 2.20
N ARG A 38 2.38 -0.24 3.09
CA ARG A 38 1.77 -0.37 4.43
C ARG A 38 2.21 0.77 5.35
N GLY A 39 3.46 1.23 5.22
CA GLY A 39 4.08 2.25 6.06
C GLY A 39 4.55 1.74 7.42
N PHE A 40 4.56 0.42 7.65
CA PHE A 40 5.09 -0.26 8.84
C PHE A 40 5.57 -1.67 8.49
N SER A 41 6.44 -2.26 9.32
CA SER A 41 6.93 -3.64 9.18
C SER A 41 6.66 -4.45 10.45
N GLU A 42 6.41 -5.74 10.26
CA GLU A 42 6.29 -6.77 11.29
C GLU A 42 7.46 -7.77 11.21
N THR A 43 8.48 -7.46 10.43
CA THR A 43 9.73 -8.20 10.37
C THR A 43 10.79 -7.35 11.04
N TYR A 44 11.58 -7.94 11.94
CA TYR A 44 12.60 -7.25 12.72
C TYR A 44 13.96 -7.89 12.46
N TYR A 45 15.04 -7.22 12.85
CA TYR A 45 16.40 -7.66 12.59
C TYR A 45 17.23 -7.69 13.86
N SER A 46 17.71 -8.88 14.24
CA SER A 46 18.47 -9.13 15.48
C SER A 46 20.01 -9.06 15.31
N GLY A 47 20.51 -8.85 14.08
CA GLY A 47 21.94 -8.75 13.81
C GLY A 47 22.50 -7.34 13.94
N GLU A 48 23.80 -7.20 13.74
CA GLU A 48 24.46 -5.90 13.62
C GLU A 48 24.15 -5.25 12.27
N TYR A 49 24.03 -3.93 12.22
CA TYR A 49 23.72 -3.19 11.01
C TYR A 49 24.46 -1.85 10.96
N PRO A 50 24.79 -1.35 9.76
CA PRO A 50 25.35 -0.02 9.59
C PRO A 50 24.27 1.06 9.84
N GLU A 51 24.57 2.06 10.65
CA GLU A 51 23.64 3.13 11.02
C GLU A 51 23.13 3.95 9.82
N GLU A 52 23.92 4.02 8.74
CA GLU A 52 23.54 4.73 7.52
C GLU A 52 22.27 4.16 6.84
N TYR A 53 21.90 2.91 7.15
CA TYR A 53 20.66 2.28 6.62
C TYR A 53 19.46 2.42 7.54
N VAL A 54 19.56 3.23 8.57
CA VAL A 54 18.41 3.56 9.43
C VAL A 54 17.51 4.55 8.69
N LEU A 55 16.23 4.20 8.62
CA LEU A 55 15.14 5.03 8.09
C LEU A 55 14.41 5.73 9.23
N HIS A 56 13.96 6.94 8.95
CA HIS A 56 13.15 7.71 9.88
C HIS A 56 11.73 7.91 9.35
N ALA A 57 10.78 8.17 10.24
CA ALA A 57 9.41 8.51 9.85
C ALA A 57 9.43 9.73 8.91
N GLY A 58 8.72 9.61 7.79
CA GLY A 58 8.69 10.63 6.73
C GLY A 58 9.60 10.32 5.55
N ASP A 59 10.60 9.45 5.67
CA ASP A 59 11.47 9.06 4.56
C ASP A 59 10.67 8.54 3.36
N LEU A 60 11.03 8.96 2.15
CA LEU A 60 10.36 8.57 0.92
C LEU A 60 10.98 7.29 0.35
N LEU A 61 10.21 6.21 0.32
CA LEU A 61 10.67 4.88 -0.05
C LEU A 61 10.09 4.41 -1.37
N VAL A 62 10.88 3.67 -2.14
CA VAL A 62 10.48 3.00 -3.38
C VAL A 62 10.72 1.51 -3.27
N GLY A 63 9.68 0.70 -3.52
CA GLY A 63 9.79 -0.74 -3.68
C GLY A 63 10.25 -1.11 -5.09
N MET A 64 11.30 -1.92 -5.20
CA MET A 64 12.00 -2.20 -6.46
C MET A 64 11.63 -3.55 -7.09
N ASP A 65 10.81 -4.38 -6.45
CA ASP A 65 10.41 -5.68 -6.96
C ASP A 65 8.87 -5.85 -6.92
N GLY A 66 8.35 -6.67 -7.81
CA GLY A 66 6.92 -6.98 -7.87
C GLY A 66 6.07 -5.80 -8.34
N GLU A 67 5.15 -5.33 -7.52
CA GLU A 67 4.40 -4.11 -7.73
C GLU A 67 5.25 -2.90 -7.30
N PHE A 68 5.67 -2.07 -8.27
CA PHE A 68 6.48 -0.89 -7.95
C PHE A 68 5.62 0.16 -7.26
N ASN A 69 6.02 0.53 -6.07
CA ASN A 69 5.29 1.51 -5.27
C ASN A 69 6.24 2.51 -4.63
N ILE A 70 5.70 3.67 -4.30
CA ILE A 70 6.41 4.75 -3.61
C ILE A 70 5.51 5.28 -2.50
N ALA A 71 6.04 5.39 -1.30
CA ALA A 71 5.30 5.91 -0.15
C ALA A 71 6.24 6.47 0.91
N ARG A 72 5.70 7.32 1.79
CA ARG A 72 6.42 7.74 2.99
C ARG A 72 6.36 6.67 4.07
N TRP A 73 7.50 6.45 4.72
CA TRP A 73 7.56 5.63 5.91
C TRP A 73 6.77 6.30 7.05
N LYS A 74 5.86 5.58 7.70
CA LYS A 74 4.90 6.16 8.66
C LYS A 74 5.14 5.69 10.09
N SER A 75 6.07 4.75 10.30
CA SER A 75 6.30 4.11 11.58
C SER A 75 7.59 4.63 12.26
N ILE A 76 8.00 3.96 13.31
CA ILE A 76 9.27 4.21 14.02
C ILE A 76 10.48 3.98 13.13
N ASP A 77 11.65 4.36 13.61
CA ASP A 77 12.93 4.10 12.93
C ASP A 77 13.06 2.63 12.54
N ALA A 78 13.53 2.38 11.33
CA ALA A 78 13.56 1.06 10.72
C ALA A 78 14.80 0.89 9.83
N LEU A 79 15.06 -0.33 9.38
CA LEU A 79 16.21 -0.66 8.55
C LEU A 79 15.83 -0.76 7.08
N LEU A 80 16.59 -0.08 6.23
CA LEU A 80 16.42 -0.07 4.77
C LEU A 80 17.00 -1.33 4.14
N ASN A 81 16.15 -2.32 3.87
CA ASN A 81 16.54 -3.60 3.30
C ASN A 81 16.73 -3.51 1.78
N GLN A 82 17.55 -4.43 1.24
CA GLN A 82 17.69 -4.61 -0.21
C GLN A 82 16.32 -4.71 -0.91
N ARG A 83 16.20 -4.26 -2.15
CA ARG A 83 14.96 -4.16 -2.93
C ARG A 83 14.02 -3.04 -2.53
N VAL A 84 14.45 -2.20 -1.59
CA VAL A 84 13.85 -0.91 -1.28
C VAL A 84 14.93 0.15 -1.40
N CYS A 85 14.59 1.32 -1.92
CA CYS A 85 15.49 2.47 -1.87
C CYS A 85 14.79 3.68 -1.27
N LYS A 86 15.59 4.58 -0.68
CA LYS A 86 15.16 5.87 -0.18
C LYS A 86 15.51 6.97 -1.19
N LEU A 87 14.57 7.87 -1.43
CA LEU A 87 14.78 9.07 -2.22
C LEU A 87 14.79 10.28 -1.30
N THR A 88 15.80 11.15 -1.51
CA THR A 88 15.89 12.45 -0.81
C THR A 88 15.95 13.54 -1.86
N ALA A 89 14.98 14.43 -1.87
CA ALA A 89 14.91 15.51 -2.85
C ALA A 89 16.09 16.47 -2.68
N LYS A 90 16.68 16.90 -3.82
CA LYS A 90 17.71 17.93 -3.87
C LYS A 90 17.08 19.32 -3.89
N GLU A 91 17.90 20.33 -3.67
CA GLU A 91 17.52 21.73 -3.78
C GLU A 91 16.81 22.01 -5.13
N GLY A 92 15.70 22.74 -5.08
CA GLY A 92 14.86 23.05 -6.24
C GLY A 92 13.88 21.94 -6.64
N THR A 93 13.77 20.86 -5.82
CA THR A 93 12.81 19.78 -6.02
C THR A 93 11.91 19.65 -4.78
N ASN A 94 10.60 19.78 -4.97
CA ASN A 94 9.62 19.48 -3.92
C ASN A 94 9.45 17.96 -3.81
N GLU A 95 9.67 17.40 -2.63
CA GLU A 95 9.67 15.95 -2.41
C GLU A 95 8.28 15.33 -2.55
N GLU A 96 7.20 16.05 -2.18
CA GLU A 96 5.84 15.58 -2.43
C GLU A 96 5.51 15.57 -3.93
N TYR A 97 5.95 16.60 -4.67
CA TYR A 97 5.82 16.59 -6.12
C TYR A 97 6.58 15.40 -6.74
N LEU A 98 7.81 15.14 -6.28
CA LEU A 98 8.61 13.99 -6.70
C LEU A 98 7.86 12.68 -6.44
N ARG A 99 7.26 12.51 -5.26
CA ARG A 99 6.47 11.34 -4.90
C ARG A 99 5.34 11.11 -5.91
N PHE A 100 4.53 12.13 -6.20
CA PHE A 100 3.42 12.03 -7.16
C PHE A 100 3.89 11.77 -8.60
N ALA A 101 4.96 12.43 -9.03
CA ALA A 101 5.54 12.23 -10.37
C ALA A 101 6.05 10.79 -10.53
N MET A 102 6.70 10.24 -9.49
CA MET A 102 7.21 8.87 -9.48
C MET A 102 6.09 7.82 -9.56
N VAL A 103 4.93 8.01 -8.93
CA VAL A 103 3.79 7.09 -9.06
C VAL A 103 3.45 6.82 -10.51
N LYS A 104 3.34 7.88 -11.33
CA LYS A 104 3.02 7.77 -12.76
C LYS A 104 4.12 7.04 -13.53
N VAL A 105 5.38 7.35 -13.24
CA VAL A 105 6.54 6.76 -13.93
C VAL A 105 6.70 5.29 -13.57
N LEU A 106 6.62 4.94 -12.30
CA LEU A 106 6.68 3.56 -11.82
C LEU A 106 5.57 2.71 -12.45
N LYS A 107 4.34 3.23 -12.52
CA LYS A 107 3.23 2.55 -13.18
C LYS A 107 3.49 2.31 -14.67
N ALA A 108 4.01 3.31 -15.38
CA ALA A 108 4.36 3.17 -16.79
C ALA A 108 5.47 2.13 -17.04
N ILE A 109 6.43 1.98 -16.11
CA ILE A 109 7.47 0.93 -16.18
C ILE A 109 6.83 -0.43 -15.91
N GLU A 110 5.98 -0.52 -14.90
CA GLU A 110 5.27 -1.74 -14.55
C GLU A 110 4.42 -2.27 -15.70
N ASP A 111 3.68 -1.41 -16.38
CA ASP A 111 2.83 -1.77 -17.52
C ASP A 111 3.66 -2.28 -18.70
N LYS A 112 4.84 -1.71 -18.94
CA LYS A 112 5.77 -2.20 -19.98
C LYS A 112 6.37 -3.57 -19.68
N THR A 113 6.47 -3.93 -18.39
CA THR A 113 7.03 -5.22 -17.94
C THR A 113 5.96 -6.26 -17.61
N ALA A 114 4.71 -6.05 -18.03
CA ALA A 114 3.55 -6.89 -17.70
C ALA A 114 3.70 -8.38 -18.08
N PHE A 115 4.56 -8.71 -19.03
CA PHE A 115 4.79 -10.10 -19.49
C PHE A 115 5.96 -10.80 -18.79
N VAL A 116 6.62 -10.18 -17.81
CA VAL A 116 7.75 -10.76 -17.09
C VAL A 116 7.24 -11.35 -15.76
N THR A 117 7.59 -12.60 -15.48
CA THR A 117 7.12 -13.36 -14.30
C THR A 117 7.54 -12.69 -12.97
N VAL A 118 8.70 -12.04 -12.94
CA VAL A 118 9.17 -11.25 -11.77
C VAL A 118 9.60 -9.89 -12.27
N LYS A 119 8.83 -8.88 -11.91
CA LYS A 119 9.16 -7.49 -12.23
C LYS A 119 10.24 -7.01 -11.26
N HIS A 120 11.36 -6.53 -11.80
CA HIS A 120 12.46 -6.00 -11.03
C HIS A 120 12.90 -4.65 -11.60
N LEU A 121 12.87 -3.61 -10.77
CA LEU A 121 13.38 -2.29 -11.09
C LEU A 121 14.85 -2.23 -10.66
N SER A 122 15.76 -2.36 -11.62
CA SER A 122 17.19 -2.30 -11.33
C SER A 122 17.64 -0.87 -10.96
N ALA A 123 18.70 -0.77 -10.17
CA ALA A 123 19.35 0.51 -9.88
C ALA A 123 19.75 1.28 -11.16
N LYS A 124 20.18 0.54 -12.20
CA LYS A 124 20.55 1.12 -13.49
C LYS A 124 19.35 1.75 -14.22
N GLU A 125 18.18 1.14 -14.13
CA GLU A 125 16.95 1.67 -14.72
C GLU A 125 16.48 2.88 -13.93
N LEU A 126 16.44 2.80 -12.59
CA LEU A 126 16.04 3.89 -11.72
C LEU A 126 16.93 5.14 -11.95
N ASN A 127 18.26 4.97 -12.03
CA ASN A 127 19.20 6.07 -12.27
C ASN A 127 19.06 6.71 -13.67
N LYS A 128 18.45 6.03 -14.64
CA LYS A 128 18.22 6.54 -15.99
C LYS A 128 16.86 7.20 -16.18
N LEU A 129 15.99 7.14 -15.17
CA LEU A 129 14.66 7.75 -15.28
C LEU A 129 14.76 9.25 -15.51
N GLU A 130 13.94 9.73 -16.41
CA GLU A 130 13.78 11.16 -16.69
C GLU A 130 12.36 11.58 -16.34
N LEU A 131 12.26 12.69 -15.60
CA LEU A 131 10.99 13.29 -15.21
C LEU A 131 10.86 14.69 -15.76
N ASP A 132 9.62 15.08 -16.03
CA ASP A 132 9.29 16.47 -16.32
C ASP A 132 9.13 17.22 -14.99
N ILE A 133 10.10 18.11 -14.72
CA ILE A 133 10.16 18.87 -13.47
C ILE A 133 9.95 20.34 -13.81
N PRO A 134 8.76 20.91 -13.49
CA PRO A 134 8.48 22.33 -13.68
C PRO A 134 9.26 23.20 -12.68
N CYS A 135 9.05 24.51 -12.70
CA CYS A 135 9.60 25.42 -11.68
C CYS A 135 9.07 25.07 -10.28
N ILE A 136 9.78 25.48 -9.24
CA ILE A 136 9.47 25.06 -7.86
C ILE A 136 8.09 25.54 -7.40
N GLU A 137 7.64 26.70 -7.87
CA GLU A 137 6.33 27.26 -7.56
C GLU A 137 5.21 26.35 -8.10
N GLU A 138 5.37 25.86 -9.33
CA GLU A 138 4.41 24.94 -9.94
C GLU A 138 4.45 23.55 -9.28
N GLN A 139 5.64 23.06 -8.89
CA GLN A 139 5.76 21.83 -8.12
C GLN A 139 4.98 21.95 -6.81
N ASN A 140 5.15 23.04 -6.05
CA ASN A 140 4.47 23.27 -4.79
C ASN A 140 2.96 23.32 -4.96
N LEU A 141 2.45 24.05 -5.96
CA LEU A 141 1.01 24.14 -6.25
C LEU A 141 0.40 22.77 -6.59
N ARG A 142 1.08 21.99 -7.41
CA ARG A 142 0.62 20.66 -7.79
C ARG A 142 0.68 19.68 -6.61
N ALA A 143 1.75 19.70 -5.83
CA ALA A 143 1.92 18.87 -4.64
C ALA A 143 0.82 19.15 -3.61
N ASP A 144 0.57 20.43 -3.31
CA ASP A 144 -0.48 20.85 -2.37
C ASP A 144 -1.87 20.39 -2.82
N SER A 145 -2.17 20.53 -4.11
CA SER A 145 -3.46 20.13 -4.68
C SER A 145 -3.67 18.63 -4.59
N LEU A 146 -2.66 17.85 -4.97
CA LEU A 146 -2.70 16.38 -4.93
C LEU A 146 -2.75 15.85 -3.48
N SER A 147 -2.00 16.44 -2.56
CA SER A 147 -2.04 16.08 -1.14
C SER A 147 -3.41 16.35 -0.50
N LYS A 148 -4.07 17.46 -0.89
CA LYS A 148 -5.46 17.73 -0.46
C LYS A 148 -6.43 16.68 -1.00
N LEU A 149 -6.28 16.25 -2.25
CA LEU A 149 -7.11 15.20 -2.83
C LEU A 149 -6.89 13.85 -2.14
N GLU A 150 -5.64 13.44 -1.89
CA GLU A 150 -5.36 12.22 -1.12
C GLU A 150 -6.00 12.27 0.27
N LYS A 151 -5.90 13.42 0.95
CA LYS A 151 -6.54 13.58 2.26
C LYS A 151 -8.06 13.43 2.19
N ILE A 152 -8.71 14.02 1.18
CA ILE A 152 -10.16 13.89 0.97
C ILE A 152 -10.54 12.43 0.72
N ILE A 153 -9.80 11.72 -0.15
CA ILE A 153 -10.02 10.31 -0.43
C ILE A 153 -9.91 9.49 0.86
N SER A 154 -8.84 9.66 1.63
CA SER A 154 -8.63 8.94 2.89
C SER A 154 -9.73 9.22 3.92
N LEU A 155 -10.24 10.46 4.00
CA LEU A 155 -11.35 10.80 4.89
C LEU A 155 -12.65 10.11 4.46
N HIS A 156 -12.94 10.05 3.17
CA HIS A 156 -14.13 9.35 2.67
C HIS A 156 -14.03 7.83 2.84
N GLU A 157 -12.85 7.22 2.66
CA GLU A 157 -12.64 5.80 2.95
C GLU A 157 -12.89 5.47 4.43
N GLU A 158 -12.42 6.34 5.33
CA GLU A 158 -12.68 6.20 6.76
C GLU A 158 -14.16 6.40 7.10
N GLU A 159 -14.82 7.38 6.48
CA GLU A 159 -16.27 7.61 6.64
C GLU A 159 -17.08 6.38 6.21
N LEU A 160 -16.78 5.79 5.06
CA LEU A 160 -17.42 4.55 4.60
C LEU A 160 -17.21 3.42 5.59
N ARG A 161 -16.00 3.24 6.10
CA ARG A 161 -15.68 2.23 7.12
C ARG A 161 -16.49 2.44 8.41
N LEU A 162 -16.63 3.69 8.84
CA LEU A 162 -17.43 4.03 10.02
C LEU A 162 -18.93 3.79 9.80
N LEU A 163 -19.45 4.08 8.62
CA LEU A 163 -20.84 3.78 8.23
C LEU A 163 -21.10 2.27 8.23
N ASP A 164 -20.21 1.46 7.68
CA ASP A 164 -20.34 -0.01 7.73
C ASP A 164 -20.34 -0.53 9.17
N ASN A 165 -19.49 0.01 10.04
CA ASN A 165 -19.49 -0.34 11.45
C ASN A 165 -20.77 0.09 12.17
N LEU A 166 -21.31 1.28 11.83
CA LEU A 166 -22.57 1.77 12.37
C LEU A 166 -23.73 0.86 11.96
N ILE A 167 -23.79 0.42 10.71
CA ILE A 167 -24.83 -0.53 10.23
C ILE A 167 -24.76 -1.82 11.03
N LYS A 168 -23.56 -2.39 11.22
CA LYS A 168 -23.36 -3.61 12.01
C LYS A 168 -23.78 -3.42 13.47
N ALA A 169 -23.34 -2.33 14.09
CA ALA A 169 -23.68 -2.01 15.48
C ALA A 169 -25.20 -1.82 15.65
N ARG A 170 -25.86 -1.12 14.71
CA ARG A 170 -27.29 -0.89 14.72
C ARG A 170 -28.07 -2.20 14.54
N PHE A 171 -27.59 -3.09 13.68
CA PHE A 171 -28.17 -4.43 13.52
C PHE A 171 -28.13 -5.20 14.85
N VAL A 172 -26.97 -5.24 15.51
CA VAL A 172 -26.80 -5.92 16.81
C VAL A 172 -27.65 -5.27 17.90
N GLU A 173 -27.78 -3.95 17.93
CA GLU A 173 -28.65 -3.24 18.87
C GLU A 173 -30.13 -3.62 18.69
N MET A 174 -30.59 -3.69 17.46
CA MET A 174 -32.02 -3.98 17.14
C MET A 174 -32.36 -5.46 17.31
N PHE A 175 -31.50 -6.35 16.86
CA PHE A 175 -31.77 -7.78 16.75
C PHE A 175 -30.97 -8.65 17.73
N GLY A 176 -29.96 -8.12 18.40
CA GLY A 176 -29.00 -8.88 19.18
C GLY A 176 -27.89 -9.48 18.32
N ASP A 177 -26.89 -10.07 18.96
CA ASP A 177 -25.81 -10.78 18.28
C ASP A 177 -26.38 -12.04 17.59
N PRO A 178 -26.32 -12.19 16.26
CA PRO A 178 -26.88 -13.32 15.55
C PRO A 178 -26.23 -14.67 15.91
N VAL A 179 -25.02 -14.64 16.47
CA VAL A 179 -24.26 -15.86 16.81
C VAL A 179 -24.43 -16.23 18.27
N HIS A 180 -24.47 -15.25 19.17
CA HIS A 180 -24.41 -15.48 20.64
C HIS A 180 -25.68 -15.04 21.37
N SER A 181 -26.70 -14.53 20.66
CA SER A 181 -27.93 -14.05 21.31
C SER A 181 -28.95 -15.17 21.50
N GLU A 182 -29.39 -15.37 22.73
CA GLU A 182 -30.54 -16.20 23.05
C GLU A 182 -31.90 -15.47 22.87
N LYS A 183 -31.88 -14.22 22.39
CA LYS A 183 -33.05 -13.37 22.25
C LYS A 183 -34.11 -13.95 21.28
N TYR A 184 -33.64 -14.67 20.28
CA TYR A 184 -34.47 -15.28 19.25
C TYR A 184 -34.22 -16.79 19.17
N GLY A 185 -35.28 -17.59 19.13
CA GLY A 185 -35.14 -19.03 18.95
C GLY A 185 -34.63 -19.40 17.55
N THR A 186 -33.93 -20.52 17.46
CA THR A 186 -33.44 -21.07 16.19
C THR A 186 -34.59 -21.79 15.44
N ARG A 187 -34.65 -21.60 14.12
CA ARG A 187 -35.55 -22.31 13.22
C ARG A 187 -34.76 -22.92 12.07
N LYS A 188 -35.26 -24.03 11.53
CA LYS A 188 -34.71 -24.59 10.29
C LYS A 188 -34.96 -23.61 9.15
N LEU A 189 -33.95 -23.34 8.32
CA LEU A 189 -34.06 -22.42 7.18
C LEU A 189 -35.24 -22.81 6.27
N SER A 190 -35.48 -24.10 6.05
CA SER A 190 -36.59 -24.62 5.28
C SER A 190 -37.99 -24.29 5.84
N SER A 191 -38.10 -23.86 7.12
CA SER A 191 -39.36 -23.41 7.71
C SER A 191 -39.59 -21.90 7.57
N CYS A 192 -38.63 -21.17 6.99
CA CYS A 192 -38.69 -19.73 6.78
C CYS A 192 -39.17 -19.37 5.36
N VAL A 193 -39.32 -20.35 4.48
CA VAL A 193 -39.79 -20.19 3.09
C VAL A 193 -41.18 -20.78 2.93
N ALA A 194 -41.99 -20.22 2.05
CA ALA A 194 -43.38 -20.70 1.78
C ALA A 194 -43.34 -22.00 0.97
N ASP A 195 -42.40 -22.13 0.03
CA ASP A 195 -42.20 -23.34 -0.78
C ASP A 195 -40.69 -23.66 -0.81
N LYS A 196 -40.35 -24.96 -0.99
CA LYS A 196 -38.95 -25.38 -1.15
C LYS A 196 -38.28 -24.80 -2.40
N SER A 197 -39.07 -24.47 -3.42
CA SER A 197 -38.60 -23.81 -4.65
C SER A 197 -38.11 -22.38 -4.42
N ASP A 198 -38.48 -21.75 -3.28
CA ASP A 198 -38.00 -20.43 -2.89
C ASP A 198 -36.54 -20.46 -2.36
N MET A 199 -36.04 -21.66 -2.08
CA MET A 199 -34.62 -21.87 -1.71
C MET A 199 -33.84 -22.28 -2.96
N VAL A 200 -33.15 -21.31 -3.54
CA VAL A 200 -32.33 -21.55 -4.72
C VAL A 200 -30.85 -21.41 -4.30
N ASP A 201 -30.07 -22.46 -4.57
CA ASP A 201 -28.61 -22.37 -4.46
C ASP A 201 -28.08 -21.38 -5.50
N GLY A 202 -27.12 -20.56 -5.12
CA GLY A 202 -26.50 -19.61 -6.03
C GLY A 202 -25.87 -20.31 -7.24
N PRO A 203 -25.74 -19.63 -8.38
CA PRO A 203 -25.18 -20.22 -9.59
C PRO A 203 -23.71 -20.64 -9.33
N PHE A 204 -23.42 -21.91 -9.53
CA PHE A 204 -22.05 -22.43 -9.58
C PHE A 204 -21.45 -22.12 -10.96
N GLY A 205 -20.36 -21.38 -10.98
CA GLY A 205 -19.45 -21.01 -12.09
C GLY A 205 -19.91 -21.19 -13.55
N SER A 206 -20.12 -22.39 -14.02
CA SER A 206 -20.49 -22.69 -15.40
C SER A 206 -21.98 -22.50 -15.76
N GLN A 207 -22.81 -22.12 -14.80
CA GLN A 207 -24.27 -21.93 -15.00
C GLN A 207 -24.70 -20.46 -15.12
N VAL A 208 -23.76 -19.53 -15.09
CA VAL A 208 -24.06 -18.12 -15.39
C VAL A 208 -24.21 -17.99 -16.91
N ASN A 209 -25.42 -18.21 -17.41
CA ASN A 209 -25.77 -17.86 -18.78
C ASN A 209 -25.82 -16.31 -18.89
N THR A 210 -24.77 -15.72 -19.42
CA THR A 210 -24.74 -14.33 -19.87
C THR A 210 -25.57 -14.19 -21.16
N LYS A 211 -26.86 -14.38 -21.07
CA LYS A 211 -27.78 -13.80 -22.05
C LYS A 211 -28.40 -12.57 -21.39
N VAL A 212 -27.78 -11.44 -21.65
CA VAL A 212 -28.42 -10.14 -21.52
C VAL A 212 -29.04 -9.89 -22.89
N ASP A 213 -30.37 -9.94 -22.98
CA ASP A 213 -31.13 -9.38 -24.10
C ASP A 213 -31.12 -7.84 -23.99
#